data_6bbfe04a54c8999e43957ffe6d7db778
#
_entry.id   6bbfe04a54c8999e43957ffe6d7db778
#
_cell.length_a   1.000
_cell.length_b   1.000
_cell.length_c   1.000
_cell.angle_alpha   90.00
_cell.angle_beta   90.00
_cell.angle_gamma   90.00
#
_symmetry.space_group_name_H-M   'P 1'
#
loop_
_entity.id
_entity.type
_entity.pdbx_description
1 polymer ?
#
loop_
_entity_poly.entity_id
_entity_poly.type
_entity_poly.pdbx_seq_one_letter_code
_entity_poly.pdbx_strand_id
1 'polypeptide(L)'
;MIRKIYQLIYNRIIPIQIAGMRNKFDNQSSIKNNFFVKIIGNNNSIKIGKNCLLSNTNINILGNNNQIVIENNVRFMGPCKIIMGSNSTLHIKWNAGIRGVEFNLDNANIEVGELCMFSYGITLRNHDSHKVLDKIGNIVNLPQDIILGKHVWIGQDAKILKGCRIGEDSIIGFGAIVTKSCETGSILAGVPAKVVKKNITWNY
;
A
#
# COMPACT_ATOMS: atom_id res chain seq x y z
N MET A 1 -18.69 33.56 -3.78
CA MET A 1 -18.11 33.67 -2.42
C MET A 1 -18.26 32.39 -1.63
N ILE A 2 -19.43 31.80 -1.53
CA ILE A 2 -19.72 30.54 -0.78
C ILE A 2 -18.87 29.35 -1.27
N ARG A 3 -18.69 29.15 -2.59
CA ARG A 3 -17.83 28.08 -3.14
C ARG A 3 -16.36 28.19 -2.72
N LYS A 4 -15.81 29.41 -2.59
CA LYS A 4 -14.44 29.63 -2.10
C LYS A 4 -14.30 29.34 -0.61
N ILE A 5 -15.32 29.61 0.18
CA ILE A 5 -15.33 29.33 1.63
C ILE A 5 -15.45 27.82 1.86
N TYR A 6 -16.29 27.12 1.10
CA TYR A 6 -16.36 25.63 1.13
C TYR A 6 -15.04 25.00 0.73
N GLN A 7 -14.39 25.51 -0.31
CA GLN A 7 -13.07 25.03 -0.75
C GLN A 7 -11.99 25.25 0.32
N LEU A 8 -12.02 26.38 1.02
CA LEU A 8 -11.10 26.71 2.12
C LEU A 8 -11.33 25.85 3.37
N ILE A 9 -12.58 25.58 3.72
CA ILE A 9 -12.95 24.70 4.84
C ILE A 9 -12.61 23.25 4.47
N TYR A 10 -12.91 22.80 3.26
CA TYR A 10 -12.59 21.47 2.74
C TYR A 10 -11.07 21.24 2.69
N ASN A 11 -10.30 22.22 2.23
CA ASN A 11 -8.83 22.19 2.20
C ASN A 11 -8.18 22.24 3.61
N ARG A 12 -8.91 22.66 4.62
CA ARG A 12 -8.44 22.65 6.02
C ARG A 12 -8.69 21.30 6.71
N ILE A 13 -9.69 20.56 6.23
CA ILE A 13 -10.07 19.23 6.73
C ILE A 13 -9.36 18.12 5.95
N ILE A 14 -9.10 18.34 4.66
CA ILE A 14 -8.41 17.40 3.77
C ILE A 14 -7.40 18.23 2.94
N PRO A 15 -6.19 18.46 3.42
CA PRO A 15 -5.19 19.17 2.65
C PRO A 15 -4.76 18.32 1.46
N ILE A 16 -5.40 18.57 0.32
CA ILE A 16 -5.03 17.99 -0.97
C ILE A 16 -4.18 19.02 -1.69
N GLN A 17 -2.92 18.68 -1.93
CA GLN A 17 -1.97 19.46 -2.70
C GLN A 17 -1.65 18.72 -3.99
N ILE A 18 -2.01 19.29 -5.13
CA ILE A 18 -1.74 18.71 -6.44
C ILE A 18 -0.98 19.72 -7.28
N ALA A 19 0.25 19.37 -7.70
CA ALA A 19 1.08 20.11 -8.62
C ALA A 19 1.44 19.24 -9.82
N GLY A 20 1.33 19.80 -11.02
CA GLY A 20 1.55 19.09 -12.29
C GLY A 20 0.27 18.89 -13.10
N MET A 21 0.42 18.26 -14.26
CA MET A 21 -0.65 18.11 -15.24
C MET A 21 -1.27 16.72 -15.25
N ARG A 22 -2.54 16.61 -15.68
CA ARG A 22 -3.29 15.35 -15.89
C ARG A 22 -3.38 14.48 -14.63
N ASN A 23 -3.34 15.09 -13.46
CA ASN A 23 -3.59 14.40 -12.20
C ASN A 23 -5.08 14.31 -11.93
N LYS A 24 -5.54 13.15 -11.43
CA LYS A 24 -6.96 12.87 -11.12
C LYS A 24 -7.10 12.41 -9.67
N PHE A 25 -8.08 12.95 -8.97
CA PHE A 25 -8.47 12.49 -7.63
C PHE A 25 -9.99 12.28 -7.61
N ASP A 26 -10.40 11.01 -7.55
CA ASP A 26 -11.80 10.59 -7.45
C ASP A 26 -12.02 9.87 -6.11
N ASN A 27 -12.94 10.39 -5.30
CA ASN A 27 -13.27 9.83 -4.01
C ASN A 27 -14.78 9.70 -3.86
N GLN A 28 -15.25 8.46 -3.67
CA GLN A 28 -16.65 8.11 -3.48
C GLN A 28 -16.98 7.76 -2.02
N SER A 29 -16.08 8.05 -1.09
CA SER A 29 -16.22 7.69 0.33
C SER A 29 -16.16 8.88 1.26
N SER A 30 -16.60 8.67 2.49
CA SER A 30 -16.43 9.64 3.58
C SER A 30 -14.99 9.57 4.09
N ILE A 31 -14.27 10.66 3.94
CA ILE A 31 -12.94 10.82 4.51
C ILE A 31 -13.07 11.36 5.94
N LYS A 32 -12.41 10.72 6.89
CA LYS A 32 -12.37 11.15 8.29
C LYS A 32 -11.09 11.95 8.60
N ASN A 33 -10.90 12.29 9.87
CA ASN A 33 -9.81 13.16 10.33
C ASN A 33 -8.40 12.69 9.90
N ASN A 34 -7.50 13.63 9.68
CA ASN A 34 -6.08 13.41 9.37
C ASN A 34 -5.84 12.64 8.06
N PHE A 35 -6.49 13.06 6.99
CA PHE A 35 -6.24 12.55 5.65
C PHE A 35 -5.51 13.62 4.82
N PHE A 36 -4.33 13.28 4.31
CA PHE A 36 -3.48 14.18 3.54
C PHE A 36 -3.10 13.56 2.20
N VAL A 37 -3.17 14.35 1.13
CA VAL A 37 -2.73 13.95 -0.21
C VAL A 37 -1.80 15.02 -0.76
N LYS A 38 -0.61 14.61 -1.16
CA LYS A 38 0.34 15.44 -1.89
C LYS A 38 0.74 14.75 -3.18
N ILE A 39 0.50 15.40 -4.30
CA ILE A 39 0.92 14.93 -5.63
C ILE A 39 1.81 16.00 -6.23
N ILE A 40 3.06 15.63 -6.56
CA ILE A 40 3.99 16.45 -7.35
C ILE A 40 4.44 15.61 -8.53
N GLY A 41 3.98 15.97 -9.74
CA GLY A 41 4.25 15.23 -10.97
C GLY A 41 3.03 15.17 -11.88
N ASN A 42 3.11 14.36 -12.92
CA ASN A 42 2.11 14.34 -13.99
C ASN A 42 1.49 12.94 -14.16
N ASN A 43 0.28 12.90 -14.72
CA ASN A 43 -0.43 11.65 -15.07
C ASN A 43 -0.66 10.72 -13.86
N ASN A 44 -0.87 11.27 -12.67
CA ASN A 44 -1.16 10.46 -11.49
C ASN A 44 -2.66 10.35 -11.27
N SER A 45 -3.13 9.22 -10.76
CA SER A 45 -4.54 9.04 -10.44
C SER A 45 -4.73 8.36 -9.08
N ILE A 46 -5.71 8.85 -8.32
CA ILE A 46 -6.18 8.23 -7.09
C ILE A 46 -7.67 8.01 -7.24
N LYS A 47 -8.10 6.76 -7.10
CA LYS A 47 -9.51 6.39 -7.08
C LYS A 47 -9.83 5.66 -5.78
N ILE A 48 -10.83 6.17 -5.04
CA ILE A 48 -11.30 5.60 -3.78
C ILE A 48 -12.77 5.21 -3.96
N GLY A 49 -13.05 3.94 -3.75
CA GLY A 49 -14.37 3.35 -3.88
C GLY A 49 -15.35 3.77 -2.79
N LYS A 50 -16.54 3.16 -2.79
CA LYS A 50 -17.62 3.47 -1.86
C LYS A 50 -17.40 2.82 -0.50
N ASN A 51 -18.01 3.41 0.55
CA ASN A 51 -18.02 2.88 1.92
C ASN A 51 -16.61 2.63 2.52
N CYS A 52 -15.58 3.30 2.01
CA CYS A 52 -14.26 3.24 2.62
C CYS A 52 -14.20 4.11 3.87
N LEU A 53 -13.40 3.68 4.84
CA LEU A 53 -13.04 4.48 6.00
C LEU A 53 -11.55 4.83 5.89
N LEU A 54 -11.24 6.09 5.66
CA LEU A 54 -9.87 6.57 5.56
C LEU A 54 -9.59 7.56 6.69
N SER A 55 -8.79 7.16 7.66
CA SER A 55 -8.35 8.02 8.77
C SER A 55 -6.84 7.89 8.97
N ASN A 56 -6.21 8.95 9.48
CA ASN A 56 -4.76 8.99 9.74
C ASN A 56 -3.93 8.49 8.53
N THR A 57 -4.30 8.92 7.33
CA THR A 57 -3.70 8.45 6.09
C THR A 57 -2.97 9.59 5.39
N ASN A 58 -1.72 9.35 5.01
CA ASN A 58 -0.88 10.30 4.29
C ASN A 58 -0.43 9.70 2.97
N ILE A 59 -0.85 10.30 1.87
CA ILE A 59 -0.50 9.87 0.50
C ILE A 59 0.45 10.90 -0.10
N ASN A 60 1.68 10.47 -0.43
CA ASN A 60 2.70 11.27 -1.08
C ASN A 60 3.09 10.63 -2.41
N ILE A 61 2.76 11.26 -3.51
CA ILE A 61 3.19 10.89 -4.86
C ILE A 61 4.19 11.95 -5.34
N LEU A 62 5.46 11.54 -5.48
CA LEU A 62 6.57 12.42 -5.87
C LEU A 62 7.16 11.95 -7.20
N GLY A 63 6.32 11.84 -8.23
CA GLY A 63 6.71 11.34 -9.54
C GLY A 63 5.55 11.28 -10.51
N ASN A 64 5.71 10.52 -11.60
CA ASN A 64 4.78 10.50 -12.71
C ASN A 64 4.17 9.11 -12.94
N ASN A 65 3.01 9.07 -13.63
CA ASN A 65 2.37 7.84 -14.11
C ASN A 65 2.02 6.87 -12.98
N ASN A 66 1.56 7.37 -11.84
CA ASN A 66 1.19 6.52 -10.72
C ASN A 66 -0.32 6.34 -10.63
N GLN A 67 -0.74 5.18 -10.15
CA GLN A 67 -2.13 4.88 -9.90
C GLN A 67 -2.32 4.33 -8.49
N ILE A 68 -3.30 4.87 -7.77
CA ILE A 68 -3.83 4.30 -6.54
C ILE A 68 -5.28 3.92 -6.78
N VAL A 69 -5.62 2.65 -6.58
CA VAL A 69 -6.99 2.14 -6.61
C VAL A 69 -7.29 1.52 -5.26
N ILE A 70 -8.23 2.12 -4.54
CA ILE A 70 -8.78 1.59 -3.30
C ILE A 70 -10.21 1.18 -3.59
N GLU A 71 -10.49 -0.11 -3.55
CA GLU A 71 -11.84 -0.63 -3.84
C GLU A 71 -12.83 -0.35 -2.70
N ASN A 72 -14.08 -0.80 -2.88
CA ASN A 72 -15.14 -0.56 -1.92
C ASN A 72 -14.89 -1.24 -0.56
N ASN A 73 -15.40 -0.66 0.51
CA ASN A 73 -15.37 -1.18 1.88
C ASN A 73 -13.97 -1.32 2.51
N VAL A 74 -12.93 -0.76 1.91
CA VAL A 74 -11.57 -0.75 2.48
C VAL A 74 -11.51 0.17 3.70
N ARG A 75 -10.82 -0.27 4.77
CA ARG A 75 -10.73 0.48 6.03
C ARG A 75 -9.29 0.74 6.43
N PHE A 76 -8.89 2.00 6.43
CA PHE A 76 -7.66 2.48 7.08
C PHE A 76 -8.01 3.00 8.47
N MET A 77 -7.63 2.27 9.51
CA MET A 77 -8.04 2.53 10.90
C MET A 77 -6.90 3.03 11.78
N GLY A 78 -5.69 3.18 11.25
CA GLY A 78 -4.49 3.63 11.95
C GLY A 78 -3.56 4.40 11.04
N PRO A 79 -2.34 4.73 11.49
CA PRO A 79 -1.41 5.53 10.72
C PRO A 79 -1.00 4.79 9.43
N CYS A 80 -1.50 5.25 8.30
CA CYS A 80 -1.19 4.71 6.99
C CYS A 80 -0.42 5.74 6.17
N LYS A 81 0.69 5.30 5.57
CA LYS A 81 1.53 6.12 4.72
C LYS A 81 1.72 5.45 3.37
N ILE A 82 1.45 6.18 2.32
CA ILE A 82 1.67 5.74 0.93
C ILE A 82 2.69 6.69 0.33
N ILE A 83 3.83 6.15 -0.12
CA ILE A 83 4.90 6.90 -0.77
C ILE A 83 5.10 6.31 -2.14
N MET A 84 5.01 7.13 -3.17
CA MET A 84 5.21 6.68 -4.54
C MET A 84 6.22 7.55 -5.28
N GLY A 85 7.17 6.91 -5.93
CA GLY A 85 8.05 7.50 -6.93
C GLY A 85 7.33 7.61 -8.27
N SER A 86 7.73 6.84 -9.27
CA SER A 86 7.10 6.85 -10.60
C SER A 86 6.67 5.46 -11.07
N ASN A 87 5.79 5.43 -12.09
CA ASN A 87 5.41 4.23 -12.84
C ASN A 87 4.94 3.08 -11.95
N SER A 88 4.13 3.37 -10.95
CA SER A 88 3.70 2.39 -9.94
C SER A 88 2.20 2.38 -9.76
N THR A 89 1.67 1.19 -9.47
CA THR A 89 0.28 1.00 -9.09
C THR A 89 0.19 0.41 -7.68
N LEU A 90 -0.60 1.06 -6.82
CA LEU A 90 -1.08 0.48 -5.58
C LEU A 90 -2.54 0.10 -5.76
N HIS A 91 -2.86 -1.19 -5.71
CA HIS A 91 -4.23 -1.68 -5.79
C HIS A 91 -4.61 -2.39 -4.48
N ILE A 92 -5.59 -1.86 -3.78
CA ILE A 92 -6.12 -2.45 -2.54
C ILE A 92 -7.54 -2.89 -2.83
N LYS A 93 -7.75 -4.21 -2.81
CA LYS A 93 -9.00 -4.84 -3.19
C LYS A 93 -10.04 -4.81 -2.09
N TRP A 94 -11.22 -5.22 -2.42
CA TRP A 94 -12.44 -5.16 -1.63
C TRP A 94 -12.28 -5.63 -0.17
N ASN A 95 -12.83 -4.85 0.76
CA ASN A 95 -12.98 -5.18 2.18
C ASN A 95 -11.66 -5.49 2.94
N ALA A 96 -10.53 -4.96 2.47
CA ALA A 96 -9.28 -5.05 3.23
C ALA A 96 -9.32 -4.14 4.46
N GLY A 97 -8.85 -4.66 5.61
CA GLY A 97 -8.76 -3.95 6.88
C GLY A 97 -7.30 -3.64 7.24
N ILE A 98 -6.95 -2.37 7.35
CA ILE A 98 -5.56 -1.92 7.52
C ILE A 98 -5.47 -1.02 8.76
N ARG A 99 -4.70 -1.44 9.77
CA ARG A 99 -4.54 -0.69 11.02
C ARG A 99 -3.32 0.21 11.06
N GLY A 100 -2.23 -0.15 10.37
CA GLY A 100 -1.05 0.70 10.30
C GLY A 100 -0.02 0.14 9.33
N VAL A 101 0.25 0.88 8.23
CA VAL A 101 1.12 0.41 7.16
C VAL A 101 1.87 1.56 6.49
N GLU A 102 3.09 1.28 6.05
CA GLU A 102 3.80 2.06 5.05
C GLU A 102 3.89 1.27 3.75
N PHE A 103 3.24 1.76 2.70
CA PHE A 103 3.45 1.33 1.32
C PHE A 103 4.48 2.23 0.66
N ASN A 104 5.56 1.63 0.15
CA ASN A 104 6.66 2.35 -0.48
C ASN A 104 6.93 1.76 -1.86
N LEU A 105 6.58 2.53 -2.92
CA LEU A 105 6.55 2.07 -4.29
C LEU A 105 7.42 2.95 -5.20
N ASP A 106 8.17 2.31 -6.08
CA ASP A 106 8.82 2.97 -7.21
C ASP A 106 9.06 1.95 -8.33
N ASN A 107 8.65 2.29 -9.57
CA ASN A 107 8.84 1.50 -10.79
C ASN A 107 8.41 0.02 -10.72
N ALA A 108 7.49 -0.31 -9.83
CA ALA A 108 6.85 -1.62 -9.69
C ALA A 108 5.54 -1.46 -8.89
N ASN A 109 4.76 -2.52 -8.74
CA ASN A 109 3.40 -2.46 -8.22
C ASN A 109 3.29 -3.15 -6.85
N ILE A 110 2.25 -2.77 -6.09
CA ILE A 110 1.80 -3.50 -4.90
C ILE A 110 0.32 -3.79 -5.05
N GLU A 111 -0.04 -5.06 -4.95
CA GLU A 111 -1.42 -5.52 -4.93
C GLU A 111 -1.75 -6.14 -3.57
N VAL A 112 -2.85 -5.70 -2.97
CA VAL A 112 -3.41 -6.25 -1.73
C VAL A 112 -4.73 -6.93 -2.08
N GLY A 113 -4.80 -8.22 -1.88
CA GLY A 113 -5.99 -9.03 -2.16
C GLY A 113 -7.19 -8.67 -1.29
N GLU A 114 -8.35 -9.21 -1.66
CA GLU A 114 -9.59 -9.03 -0.91
C GLU A 114 -9.49 -9.60 0.51
N LEU A 115 -10.22 -9.00 1.46
CA LEU A 115 -10.33 -9.50 2.83
C LEU A 115 -9.00 -9.58 3.59
N CYS A 116 -7.92 -8.99 3.07
CA CYS A 116 -6.65 -8.96 3.79
C CYS A 116 -6.76 -8.17 5.09
N MET A 117 -6.07 -8.65 6.14
CA MET A 117 -6.03 -7.98 7.44
C MET A 117 -4.60 -7.60 7.82
N PHE A 118 -4.40 -6.31 8.09
CA PHE A 118 -3.11 -5.77 8.51
C PHE A 118 -3.17 -5.30 9.96
N SER A 119 -2.19 -5.68 10.75
CA SER A 119 -1.95 -5.13 12.09
C SER A 119 -1.22 -3.79 11.99
N TYR A 120 -0.41 -3.44 12.97
CA TYR A 120 0.32 -2.17 13.03
C TYR A 120 1.78 -2.32 12.62
N GLY A 121 2.43 -1.21 12.23
CA GLY A 121 3.87 -1.15 12.00
C GLY A 121 4.36 -1.92 10.77
N ILE A 122 3.45 -2.26 9.86
CA ILE A 122 3.76 -3.07 8.68
C ILE A 122 4.41 -2.21 7.61
N THR A 123 5.37 -2.77 6.88
CA THR A 123 5.98 -2.13 5.71
C THR A 123 5.92 -3.06 4.51
N LEU A 124 5.42 -2.56 3.39
CA LEU A 124 5.57 -3.17 2.07
C LEU A 124 6.47 -2.27 1.21
N ARG A 125 7.59 -2.80 0.73
CA ARG A 125 8.55 -2.03 -0.05
C ARG A 125 8.99 -2.81 -1.29
N ASN A 126 8.65 -2.28 -2.47
CA ASN A 126 8.86 -2.95 -3.75
C ASN A 126 10.17 -2.56 -4.46
N HIS A 127 10.98 -1.71 -3.85
CA HIS A 127 12.26 -1.23 -4.42
C HIS A 127 13.31 -1.02 -3.35
N ASP A 128 14.57 -0.89 -3.76
CA ASP A 128 15.67 -0.36 -2.94
C ASP A 128 15.91 1.11 -3.32
N SER A 129 16.31 1.94 -2.38
CA SER A 129 16.53 3.37 -2.66
C SER A 129 17.72 3.65 -3.59
N HIS A 130 18.65 2.71 -3.67
CA HIS A 130 19.89 2.85 -4.43
C HIS A 130 20.07 1.68 -5.37
N LYS A 131 20.75 1.93 -6.50
CA LYS A 131 21.13 0.89 -7.45
C LYS A 131 22.32 0.10 -6.89
N VAL A 132 22.22 -1.22 -6.94
CA VAL A 132 23.33 -2.12 -6.70
C VAL A 132 23.82 -2.62 -8.06
N LEU A 133 25.12 -2.51 -8.30
CA LEU A 133 25.71 -2.89 -9.57
C LEU A 133 26.57 -4.15 -9.40
N ASP A 134 26.58 -5.00 -10.40
CA ASP A 134 27.56 -6.09 -10.52
C ASP A 134 28.94 -5.55 -10.93
N LYS A 135 29.92 -6.44 -11.08
CA LYS A 135 31.28 -6.08 -11.41
C LYS A 135 31.45 -5.48 -12.82
N ILE A 136 30.49 -5.64 -13.70
CA ILE A 136 30.49 -5.12 -15.08
C ILE A 136 29.51 -3.96 -15.28
N GLY A 137 28.90 -3.46 -14.19
CA GLY A 137 28.06 -2.26 -14.17
C GLY A 137 26.56 -2.48 -14.42
N ASN A 138 26.07 -3.71 -14.46
CA ASN A 138 24.62 -3.98 -14.58
C ASN A 138 23.91 -3.79 -13.24
N ILE A 139 22.69 -3.24 -13.29
CA ILE A 139 21.83 -3.12 -12.10
C ILE A 139 21.28 -4.51 -11.74
N VAL A 140 21.56 -4.98 -10.51
CA VAL A 140 21.14 -6.30 -10.04
C VAL A 140 19.98 -6.26 -9.04
N ASN A 141 19.50 -5.09 -8.68
CA ASN A 141 18.43 -4.93 -7.67
C ASN A 141 17.20 -4.16 -8.17
N LEU A 142 16.75 -4.45 -9.39
CA LEU A 142 15.56 -3.81 -9.95
C LEU A 142 14.34 -3.90 -9.02
N PRO A 143 13.44 -2.90 -9.03
CA PRO A 143 12.15 -2.97 -8.39
C PRO A 143 11.35 -4.20 -8.86
N GLN A 144 10.56 -4.78 -7.97
CA GLN A 144 9.73 -5.95 -8.28
C GLN A 144 8.40 -5.86 -7.54
N ASP A 145 7.33 -6.35 -8.16
CA ASP A 145 5.99 -6.35 -7.59
C ASP A 145 5.90 -7.10 -6.25
N ILE A 146 5.01 -6.62 -5.40
CA ILE A 146 4.54 -7.35 -4.21
C ILE A 146 3.08 -7.68 -4.44
N ILE A 147 2.72 -8.96 -4.30
CA ILE A 147 1.33 -9.42 -4.49
C ILE A 147 0.90 -10.20 -3.26
N LEU A 148 -0.15 -9.74 -2.60
CA LEU A 148 -0.84 -10.47 -1.56
C LEU A 148 -2.11 -11.08 -2.14
N GLY A 149 -2.27 -12.38 -1.98
CA GLY A 149 -3.48 -13.09 -2.33
C GLY A 149 -4.67 -12.66 -1.46
N LYS A 150 -5.82 -13.26 -1.68
CA LYS A 150 -7.01 -13.04 -0.89
C LYS A 150 -6.81 -13.53 0.55
N HIS A 151 -7.43 -12.80 1.53
CA HIS A 151 -7.54 -13.25 2.92
C HIS A 151 -6.17 -13.55 3.56
N VAL A 152 -5.18 -12.66 3.34
CA VAL A 152 -3.87 -12.74 3.99
C VAL A 152 -3.90 -11.93 5.29
N TRP A 153 -3.47 -12.56 6.39
CA TRP A 153 -3.28 -11.86 7.66
C TRP A 153 -1.81 -11.49 7.87
N ILE A 154 -1.55 -10.21 8.11
CA ILE A 154 -0.20 -9.70 8.35
C ILE A 154 -0.11 -9.24 9.80
N GLY A 155 0.74 -9.92 10.56
CA GLY A 155 1.04 -9.64 11.95
C GLY A 155 1.78 -8.30 12.12
N GLN A 156 1.74 -7.79 13.35
CA GLN A 156 2.36 -6.51 13.69
C GLN A 156 3.86 -6.52 13.39
N ASP A 157 4.40 -5.36 12.98
CA ASP A 157 5.80 -5.10 12.68
C ASP A 157 6.41 -5.94 11.54
N ALA A 158 5.59 -6.69 10.81
CA ALA A 158 6.05 -7.47 9.67
C ALA A 158 6.50 -6.57 8.50
N LYS A 159 7.48 -7.05 7.75
CA LYS A 159 8.01 -6.38 6.56
C LYS A 159 7.93 -7.31 5.36
N ILE A 160 7.40 -6.83 4.24
CA ILE A 160 7.32 -7.60 2.99
C ILE A 160 8.12 -6.86 1.94
N LEU A 161 9.14 -7.53 1.41
CA LEU A 161 10.08 -6.94 0.47
C LEU A 161 9.72 -7.29 -0.97
N LYS A 162 10.35 -6.59 -1.90
CA LYS A 162 10.15 -6.71 -3.34
C LYS A 162 10.20 -8.16 -3.85
N GLY A 163 9.40 -8.46 -4.86
CA GLY A 163 9.35 -9.77 -5.51
C GLY A 163 8.55 -10.84 -4.77
N CYS A 164 7.97 -10.52 -3.60
CA CYS A 164 7.21 -11.50 -2.83
C CYS A 164 5.77 -11.63 -3.32
N ARG A 165 5.34 -12.89 -3.54
CA ARG A 165 3.96 -13.28 -3.78
C ARG A 165 3.49 -14.13 -2.61
N ILE A 166 2.51 -13.67 -1.85
CA ILE A 166 1.96 -14.35 -0.68
C ILE A 166 0.66 -15.01 -1.10
N GLY A 167 0.62 -16.33 -1.01
CA GLY A 167 -0.57 -17.11 -1.37
C GLY A 167 -1.77 -16.80 -0.48
N GLU A 168 -2.97 -17.07 -0.98
CA GLU A 168 -4.23 -16.86 -0.27
C GLU A 168 -4.26 -17.54 1.09
N ASP A 169 -5.11 -17.08 2.01
CA ASP A 169 -5.29 -17.64 3.36
C ASP A 169 -4.03 -17.68 4.24
N SER A 170 -2.91 -17.09 3.78
CA SER A 170 -1.65 -17.16 4.50
C SER A 170 -1.56 -16.16 5.66
N ILE A 171 -0.67 -16.45 6.60
CA ILE A 171 -0.39 -15.63 7.77
C ILE A 171 1.08 -15.23 7.77
N ILE A 172 1.35 -13.93 7.91
CA ILE A 172 2.70 -13.42 8.18
C ILE A 172 2.79 -13.15 9.67
N GLY A 173 3.69 -13.84 10.35
CA GLY A 173 3.88 -13.74 11.79
C GLY A 173 4.38 -12.35 12.23
N PHE A 174 4.23 -12.07 13.54
CA PHE A 174 4.73 -10.85 14.19
C PHE A 174 6.23 -10.66 13.91
N GLY A 175 6.63 -9.45 13.50
CA GLY A 175 8.03 -9.09 13.26
C GLY A 175 8.73 -9.84 12.11
N ALA A 176 8.00 -10.60 11.31
CA ALA A 176 8.59 -11.38 10.22
C ALA A 176 9.11 -10.46 9.10
N ILE A 177 10.28 -10.78 8.53
CA ILE A 177 10.82 -10.12 7.34
C ILE A 177 10.74 -11.09 6.15
N VAL A 178 9.74 -10.87 5.30
CA VAL A 178 9.45 -11.73 4.16
C VAL A 178 10.29 -11.29 2.96
N THR A 179 11.14 -12.19 2.49
CA THR A 179 12.04 -12.01 1.35
C THR A 179 11.80 -13.02 0.22
N LYS A 180 10.85 -13.95 0.41
CA LYS A 180 10.49 -14.99 -0.55
C LYS A 180 8.99 -15.22 -0.57
N SER A 181 8.49 -15.65 -1.72
CA SER A 181 7.08 -16.01 -1.90
C SER A 181 6.69 -17.28 -1.11
N CYS A 182 5.40 -17.43 -0.87
CA CYS A 182 4.83 -18.66 -0.30
C CYS A 182 3.57 -19.10 -1.03
N GLU A 183 3.26 -20.38 -0.91
CA GLU A 183 2.02 -20.97 -1.41
C GLU A 183 0.84 -20.60 -0.51
N THR A 184 -0.37 -20.82 -1.03
CA THR A 184 -1.64 -20.68 -0.29
C THR A 184 -1.63 -21.45 1.03
N GLY A 185 -2.27 -20.89 2.06
CA GLY A 185 -2.43 -21.55 3.36
C GLY A 185 -1.12 -21.75 4.13
N SER A 186 -0.20 -20.80 4.03
CA SER A 186 1.12 -20.88 4.69
C SER A 186 1.22 -19.90 5.87
N ILE A 187 1.92 -20.32 6.94
CA ILE A 187 2.39 -19.41 7.99
C ILE A 187 3.87 -19.14 7.78
N LEU A 188 4.24 -17.85 7.64
CA LEU A 188 5.62 -17.41 7.56
C LEU A 188 6.02 -16.69 8.85
N ALA A 189 7.19 -17.01 9.39
CA ALA A 189 7.71 -16.38 10.60
C ALA A 189 9.24 -16.27 10.57
N GLY A 190 9.78 -15.32 11.33
CA GLY A 190 11.22 -15.15 11.54
C GLY A 190 11.87 -14.11 10.62
N VAL A 191 13.21 -13.96 10.77
CA VAL A 191 14.06 -13.01 10.04
C VAL A 191 15.32 -13.75 9.54
N PRO A 192 15.45 -14.03 8.23
CA PRO A 192 14.40 -13.92 7.20
C PRO A 192 13.26 -14.91 7.44
N ALA A 193 12.04 -14.51 7.04
CA ALA A 193 10.85 -15.35 7.24
C ALA A 193 10.92 -16.64 6.42
N LYS A 194 10.53 -17.74 7.07
CA LYS A 194 10.40 -19.06 6.47
C LYS A 194 9.00 -19.61 6.70
N VAL A 195 8.54 -20.49 5.83
CA VAL A 195 7.29 -21.23 6.02
C VAL A 195 7.47 -22.18 7.20
N VAL A 196 6.71 -21.96 8.28
CA VAL A 196 6.72 -22.77 9.50
C VAL A 196 5.53 -23.72 9.58
N LYS A 197 4.46 -23.45 8.83
CA LYS A 197 3.29 -24.32 8.75
C LYS A 197 2.62 -24.16 7.38
N LYS A 198 2.00 -25.22 6.88
CA LYS A 198 1.22 -25.26 5.63
C LYS A 198 -0.19 -25.78 5.88
N ASN A 199 -1.04 -25.68 4.86
CA ASN A 199 -2.41 -26.18 4.85
C ASN A 199 -3.26 -25.60 5.99
N ILE A 200 -3.21 -24.27 6.16
CA ILE A 200 -4.01 -23.55 7.13
C ILE A 200 -4.96 -22.57 6.44
N THR A 201 -5.97 -22.21 7.15
CA THR A 201 -6.74 -20.98 6.98
C THR A 201 -6.88 -20.32 8.34
N TRP A 202 -7.47 -19.14 8.40
CA TRP A 202 -7.71 -18.41 9.64
C TRP A 202 -9.09 -17.77 9.62
N ASN A 203 -9.59 -17.33 10.77
CA ASN A 203 -10.87 -16.65 10.90
C ASN A 203 -10.75 -15.45 11.84
N TYR A 204 -11.69 -14.50 11.72
CA TYR A 204 -11.76 -13.28 12.53
C TYR A 204 -12.11 -13.57 13.99
#